data_82fdb92a5f584f320e13d0d50fbc28d9
#
_entry.id   82fdb92a5f584f320e13d0d50fbc28d9
#
_cell.length_a   1.000
_cell.length_b   1.000
_cell.length_c   1.000
_cell.angle_alpha   90.00
_cell.angle_beta   90.00
_cell.angle_gamma   90.00
#
_symmetry.space_group_name_H-M   'P 1'
#
loop_
_entity.id
_entity.type
_entity.pdbx_description
1 polymer ?
#
loop_
_entity_poly.entity_id
_entity_poly.type
_entity_poly.pdbx_seq_one_letter_code
_entity_poly.pdbx_strand_id
1 'polypeptide(L)'
;GLPDPVDGHYDMGPEEFAAAMLPCLEAGVTVFGGCCGTSPAYIRELKAALEGRRPVSRRYAGGSFVCTPVVPLRLDGVRVIGERVNPTGKKRFQQALLEGDLDYILDIAVQQEEAGADILDINVGCPGGDEAAMLPRVVKKIQSAVSLPLQLDSSNPDALEAGLRVYNGKPAVNSVNGEAAVLERILPIVKKYGASVVGLTMDCEGIPGTAEKRVEIAKRILERASAHGIPREDLWIDCLALTVSAQQEQAGETLKAVRTVRRELGLQTVLGVSNISFGLPNRPLVTENFLIQALAAGLTLPIVNPNQREMMDAVAAFRVLSGEDEHCRDYIERFSALPASRTAPAQDGPATLEEAVIRGLKTDAARLAKEALEGEDGLSLVEGRLIPALDSVGEGYERGTVFLPQLLSAAQA
;
A
#
# COMPACT_ATOMS: atom_id res chain seq x y z
N GLY A 1 26.72 18.41 -17.68
CA GLY A 1 26.11 19.32 -18.65
C GLY A 1 25.64 18.55 -19.87
N LEU A 2 24.84 19.19 -20.69
CA LEU A 2 24.51 18.67 -22.02
C LEU A 2 25.67 19.02 -22.99
N PRO A 3 25.97 18.21 -24.00
CA PRO A 3 26.92 18.57 -25.02
C PRO A 3 26.44 19.78 -25.84
N ASP A 4 27.36 20.52 -26.42
CA ASP A 4 27.00 21.52 -27.43
C ASP A 4 26.21 20.86 -28.57
N PRO A 5 25.05 21.40 -28.95
CA PRO A 5 24.17 20.77 -29.95
C PRO A 5 24.76 20.80 -31.38
N VAL A 6 25.83 21.59 -31.62
CA VAL A 6 26.42 21.75 -32.95
C VAL A 6 27.58 20.78 -33.16
N ASP A 7 28.49 20.66 -32.19
CA ASP A 7 29.72 19.87 -32.34
C ASP A 7 29.86 18.74 -31.31
N GLY A 8 28.88 18.61 -30.38
CA GLY A 8 28.92 17.57 -29.34
C GLY A 8 29.97 17.76 -28.26
N HIS A 9 30.60 18.93 -28.19
CA HIS A 9 31.66 19.25 -27.23
C HIS A 9 31.05 19.43 -25.81
N TYR A 10 31.86 19.13 -24.79
CA TYR A 10 31.55 19.41 -23.38
C TYR A 10 32.53 20.46 -22.87
N ASP A 11 32.04 21.63 -22.47
CA ASP A 11 32.87 22.78 -22.09
C ASP A 11 33.62 22.57 -20.77
N MET A 12 33.11 21.72 -19.89
CA MET A 12 33.67 21.49 -18.56
C MET A 12 34.89 20.58 -18.64
N GLY A 13 36.07 21.06 -18.22
CA GLY A 13 37.30 20.28 -18.14
C GLY A 13 37.37 19.36 -16.90
N PRO A 14 38.37 18.44 -16.85
CA PRO A 14 38.53 17.50 -15.73
C PRO A 14 38.68 18.15 -14.35
N GLU A 15 39.49 19.23 -14.26
CA GLU A 15 39.71 19.95 -13.01
C GLU A 15 38.47 20.69 -12.54
N GLU A 16 37.75 21.35 -13.44
CA GLU A 16 36.50 22.05 -13.16
C GLU A 16 35.41 21.08 -12.72
N PHE A 17 35.31 19.95 -13.41
CA PHE A 17 34.38 18.86 -13.03
C PHE A 17 34.69 18.37 -11.61
N ALA A 18 35.95 18.08 -11.27
CA ALA A 18 36.34 17.62 -9.95
C ALA A 18 36.01 18.66 -8.87
N ALA A 19 36.24 19.94 -9.13
CA ALA A 19 35.92 21.04 -8.22
C ALA A 19 34.37 21.15 -8.01
N ALA A 20 33.60 21.04 -9.09
CA ALA A 20 32.14 21.10 -9.04
C ALA A 20 31.51 19.92 -8.25
N MET A 21 32.21 18.80 -8.10
CA MET A 21 31.75 17.65 -7.33
C MET A 21 31.99 17.76 -5.82
N LEU A 22 32.86 18.63 -5.34
CA LEU A 22 33.17 18.77 -3.91
C LEU A 22 31.97 19.17 -3.04
N PRO A 23 31.07 20.08 -3.46
CA PRO A 23 29.84 20.36 -2.70
C PRO A 23 28.93 19.14 -2.52
N CYS A 24 28.97 18.17 -3.45
CA CYS A 24 28.23 16.91 -3.30
C CYS A 24 28.76 16.07 -2.12
N LEU A 25 30.11 16.08 -1.90
CA LEU A 25 30.70 15.43 -0.72
C LEU A 25 30.21 16.07 0.59
N GLU A 26 30.18 17.40 0.64
CA GLU A 26 29.66 18.16 1.79
C GLU A 26 28.16 17.92 1.98
N ALA A 27 27.44 17.68 0.89
CA ALA A 27 26.06 17.22 0.91
C ALA A 27 25.86 15.74 1.33
N GLY A 28 26.95 14.99 1.61
CA GLY A 28 26.91 13.61 2.10
C GLY A 28 26.86 12.54 1.01
N VAL A 29 27.14 12.88 -0.24
CA VAL A 29 27.29 11.89 -1.33
C VAL A 29 28.55 11.05 -1.07
N THR A 30 28.42 9.73 -1.20
CA THR A 30 29.50 8.77 -0.89
C THR A 30 30.04 8.03 -2.12
N VAL A 31 29.29 8.02 -3.21
CA VAL A 31 29.68 7.39 -4.47
C VAL A 31 29.71 8.45 -5.56
N PHE A 32 30.87 8.58 -6.22
CA PHE A 32 31.11 9.54 -7.27
C PHE A 32 31.50 8.83 -8.57
N GLY A 33 31.14 9.41 -9.68
CA GLY A 33 31.47 8.91 -11.00
C GLY A 33 31.19 9.94 -12.07
N GLY A 34 31.34 9.53 -13.31
CA GLY A 34 31.03 10.34 -14.47
C GLY A 34 30.01 9.67 -15.37
N CYS A 35 29.54 10.43 -16.37
CA CYS A 35 28.61 9.97 -17.39
C CYS A 35 29.08 10.46 -18.76
N CYS A 36 28.18 10.90 -19.62
CA CYS A 36 28.45 11.40 -20.95
C CYS A 36 29.53 12.53 -20.94
N GLY A 37 30.48 12.45 -21.85
CA GLY A 37 31.59 13.41 -21.94
C GLY A 37 32.74 13.22 -20.93
N THR A 38 32.61 12.33 -19.94
CA THR A 38 33.70 12.06 -18.99
C THR A 38 34.63 10.96 -19.51
N SER A 39 35.93 11.21 -19.39
CA SER A 39 37.02 10.28 -19.73
C SER A 39 37.78 9.85 -18.46
N PRO A 40 38.72 8.89 -18.54
CA PRO A 40 39.54 8.52 -17.40
C PRO A 40 40.27 9.69 -16.75
N ALA A 41 40.56 10.78 -17.48
CA ALA A 41 41.16 11.99 -16.93
C ALA A 41 40.26 12.65 -15.88
N TYR A 42 38.98 12.79 -16.15
CA TYR A 42 38.00 13.34 -15.20
C TYR A 42 37.93 12.54 -13.90
N ILE A 43 37.92 11.20 -14.00
CA ILE A 43 37.89 10.33 -12.83
C ILE A 43 39.20 10.40 -12.05
N ARG A 44 40.33 10.60 -12.69
CA ARG A 44 41.62 10.78 -12.03
C ARG A 44 41.63 12.07 -11.21
N GLU A 45 41.23 13.19 -11.81
CA GLU A 45 41.18 14.49 -11.12
C GLU A 45 40.13 14.44 -9.96
N LEU A 46 38.97 13.83 -10.18
CA LEU A 46 37.96 13.64 -9.15
C LEU A 46 38.50 12.79 -7.98
N LYS A 47 39.21 11.70 -8.28
CA LYS A 47 39.86 10.86 -7.25
C LYS A 47 40.85 11.64 -6.45
N ALA A 48 41.74 12.42 -7.11
CA ALA A 48 42.71 13.27 -6.44
C ALA A 48 42.03 14.33 -5.56
N ALA A 49 40.99 14.98 -6.05
CA ALA A 49 40.24 15.99 -5.30
C ALA A 49 39.51 15.41 -4.07
N LEU A 50 39.12 14.13 -4.07
CA LEU A 50 38.45 13.43 -2.97
C LEU A 50 39.45 12.77 -1.99
N GLU A 51 40.71 12.67 -2.32
CA GLU A 51 41.73 12.00 -1.48
C GLU A 51 41.83 12.63 -0.10
N GLY A 52 41.76 11.80 0.95
CA GLY A 52 41.80 12.24 2.34
C GLY A 52 40.50 12.90 2.85
N ARG A 53 39.53 13.16 1.99
CA ARG A 53 38.26 13.76 2.37
C ARG A 53 37.27 12.68 2.78
N ARG A 54 36.35 13.04 3.68
CA ARG A 54 35.25 12.17 4.11
C ARG A 54 33.89 12.86 3.88
N PRO A 55 32.89 12.17 3.42
CA PRO A 55 31.53 12.72 3.30
C PRO A 55 30.96 13.05 4.68
N VAL A 56 30.10 14.05 4.72
CA VAL A 56 29.32 14.35 5.93
C VAL A 56 28.44 13.17 6.22
N SER A 57 28.54 12.63 7.45
CA SER A 57 27.64 11.55 7.89
C SER A 57 26.22 12.10 8.03
N ARG A 58 25.33 11.62 7.19
CA ARG A 58 23.90 11.92 7.32
C ARG A 58 23.26 10.90 8.23
N ARG A 59 22.51 11.38 9.22
CA ARG A 59 21.54 10.53 9.89
C ARG A 59 20.39 10.32 8.93
N TYR A 60 20.25 9.09 8.46
CA TYR A 60 19.03 8.68 7.78
C TYR A 60 17.89 8.81 8.78
N ALA A 61 16.91 9.65 8.50
CA ALA A 61 15.66 9.65 9.24
C ALA A 61 14.95 8.36 8.83
N GLY A 62 15.14 7.30 9.62
CA GLY A 62 14.60 5.98 9.38
C GLY A 62 13.09 6.02 9.17
N GLY A 63 12.60 5.05 8.46
CA GLY A 63 11.18 4.84 8.25
C GLY A 63 10.98 3.48 7.61
N SER A 64 9.85 2.84 7.89
CA SER A 64 9.49 1.59 7.25
C SER A 64 9.06 1.85 5.81
N PHE A 65 9.62 1.14 4.86
CA PHE A 65 9.24 1.23 3.44
C PHE A 65 9.58 -0.05 2.69
N VAL A 66 8.85 -0.28 1.62
CA VAL A 66 9.15 -1.25 0.57
C VAL A 66 9.16 -0.54 -0.78
N CYS A 67 9.75 -1.12 -1.80
CA CYS A 67 9.75 -0.48 -3.12
C CYS A 67 9.85 -1.47 -4.27
N THR A 68 9.40 -1.00 -5.42
CA THR A 68 9.75 -1.51 -6.76
C THR A 68 10.85 -0.63 -7.37
N PRO A 69 11.32 -0.88 -8.59
CA PRO A 69 12.30 0.00 -9.25
C PRO A 69 11.84 1.44 -9.41
N VAL A 70 10.55 1.68 -9.43
CA VAL A 70 9.94 2.98 -9.79
C VAL A 70 9.02 3.56 -8.72
N VAL A 71 8.53 2.75 -7.78
CA VAL A 71 7.59 3.17 -6.74
C VAL A 71 8.17 2.88 -5.36
N PRO A 72 8.57 3.91 -4.59
CA PRO A 72 8.83 3.78 -3.17
C PRO A 72 7.51 3.90 -2.40
N LEU A 73 7.18 2.90 -1.59
CA LEU A 73 6.00 2.89 -0.72
C LEU A 73 6.41 3.05 0.74
N ARG A 74 6.12 4.19 1.32
CA ARG A 74 6.29 4.42 2.77
C ARG A 74 5.14 3.80 3.55
N LEU A 75 5.47 3.26 4.73
CA LEU A 75 4.51 2.61 5.63
C LEU A 75 4.22 3.52 6.85
N ASP A 76 3.90 4.78 6.59
CA ASP A 76 3.59 5.81 7.58
C ASP A 76 2.08 5.93 7.88
N GLY A 77 1.25 5.11 7.24
CA GLY A 77 -0.17 4.94 7.46
C GLY A 77 -0.60 3.50 7.19
N VAL A 78 -1.90 3.28 7.04
CA VAL A 78 -2.46 1.97 6.68
C VAL A 78 -2.13 1.66 5.21
N ARG A 79 -1.56 0.45 4.96
CA ARG A 79 -1.28 -0.08 3.63
C ARG A 79 -1.86 -1.49 3.49
N VAL A 80 -2.69 -1.69 2.50
CA VAL A 80 -3.40 -2.97 2.28
C VAL A 80 -2.49 -3.95 1.56
N ILE A 81 -2.35 -5.16 2.12
CA ILE A 81 -1.67 -6.29 1.48
C ILE A 81 -2.73 -7.20 0.87
N GLY A 82 -2.68 -7.39 -0.45
CA GLY A 82 -3.59 -8.25 -1.17
C GLY A 82 -3.25 -9.74 -1.02
N GLU A 83 -4.22 -10.57 -0.62
CA GLU A 83 -4.04 -12.00 -0.26
C GLU A 83 -4.36 -12.99 -1.38
N ARG A 84 -4.66 -12.54 -2.61
CA ARG A 84 -5.25 -13.42 -3.60
C ARG A 84 -4.27 -14.30 -4.37
N VAL A 85 -2.99 -13.92 -4.47
CA VAL A 85 -1.94 -14.73 -5.09
C VAL A 85 -1.45 -15.80 -4.09
N ASN A 86 -2.35 -16.74 -3.79
CA ASN A 86 -2.12 -17.80 -2.82
C ASN A 86 -2.93 -19.05 -3.22
N PRO A 87 -2.31 -20.26 -3.32
CA PRO A 87 -2.98 -21.48 -3.75
C PRO A 87 -3.88 -22.13 -2.69
N THR A 88 -3.83 -21.69 -1.43
CA THR A 88 -4.56 -22.31 -0.34
C THR A 88 -6.07 -22.31 -0.59
N GLY A 89 -6.66 -23.50 -0.68
CA GLY A 89 -8.09 -23.68 -0.93
C GLY A 89 -8.57 -23.35 -2.35
N LYS A 90 -7.65 -23.05 -3.31
CA LYS A 90 -7.99 -22.61 -4.67
C LYS A 90 -7.47 -23.60 -5.73
N LYS A 91 -8.27 -24.58 -6.07
CA LYS A 91 -7.90 -25.66 -7.03
C LYS A 91 -7.39 -25.11 -8.39
N ARG A 92 -8.06 -24.09 -8.96
CA ARG A 92 -7.65 -23.51 -10.24
C ARG A 92 -6.28 -22.82 -10.13
N PHE A 93 -5.99 -22.17 -8.99
CA PHE A 93 -4.70 -21.54 -8.76
C PHE A 93 -3.58 -22.58 -8.60
N GLN A 94 -3.84 -23.67 -7.87
CA GLN A 94 -2.91 -24.78 -7.74
C GLN A 94 -2.60 -25.41 -9.10
N GLN A 95 -3.62 -25.62 -9.93
CA GLN A 95 -3.45 -26.12 -11.30
C GLN A 95 -2.61 -25.15 -12.15
N ALA A 96 -2.85 -23.86 -12.08
CA ALA A 96 -2.08 -22.85 -12.80
C ALA A 96 -0.59 -22.87 -12.41
N LEU A 97 -0.27 -23.06 -11.12
CA LEU A 97 1.12 -23.23 -10.67
C LEU A 97 1.77 -24.48 -11.26
N LEU A 98 1.07 -25.63 -11.23
CA LEU A 98 1.60 -26.90 -11.72
C LEU A 98 1.79 -26.89 -13.24
N GLU A 99 0.91 -26.25 -13.98
CA GLU A 99 0.97 -26.10 -15.45
C GLU A 99 1.90 -24.97 -15.90
N GLY A 100 2.30 -24.08 -14.97
CA GLY A 100 3.11 -22.90 -15.28
C GLY A 100 2.32 -21.80 -16.01
N ASP A 101 1.01 -21.74 -15.83
CA ASP A 101 0.10 -20.71 -16.37
C ASP A 101 0.30 -19.39 -15.59
N LEU A 102 1.37 -18.68 -15.94
CA LEU A 102 1.73 -17.42 -15.29
C LEU A 102 0.81 -16.27 -15.67
N ASP A 103 0.10 -16.36 -16.81
CA ASP A 103 -0.83 -15.31 -17.21
C ASP A 103 -2.05 -15.27 -16.30
N TYR A 104 -2.60 -16.43 -15.94
CA TYR A 104 -3.67 -16.51 -14.93
C TYR A 104 -3.26 -15.93 -13.57
N ILE A 105 -2.00 -16.18 -13.14
CA ILE A 105 -1.47 -15.65 -11.88
C ILE A 105 -1.31 -14.12 -11.98
N LEU A 106 -0.83 -13.62 -13.12
CA LEU A 106 -0.70 -12.21 -13.37
C LEU A 106 -2.06 -11.49 -13.36
N ASP A 107 -3.07 -12.07 -13.98
CA ASP A 107 -4.43 -11.49 -14.00
C ASP A 107 -4.97 -11.29 -12.57
N ILE A 108 -4.71 -12.25 -11.66
CA ILE A 108 -5.09 -12.11 -10.24
C ILE A 108 -4.31 -10.98 -9.56
N ALA A 109 -3.05 -10.80 -9.90
CA ALA A 109 -2.23 -9.71 -9.34
C ALA A 109 -2.72 -8.34 -9.83
N VAL A 110 -2.99 -8.20 -11.14
CA VAL A 110 -3.53 -6.98 -11.74
C VAL A 110 -4.89 -6.61 -11.15
N GLN A 111 -5.81 -7.57 -10.99
CA GLN A 111 -7.11 -7.32 -10.36
C GLN A 111 -6.99 -6.77 -8.93
N GLN A 112 -5.98 -7.20 -8.17
CA GLN A 112 -5.75 -6.68 -6.83
C GLN A 112 -5.14 -5.26 -6.83
N GLU A 113 -4.26 -4.95 -7.79
CA GLU A 113 -3.74 -3.59 -8.00
C GLU A 113 -4.90 -2.64 -8.37
N GLU A 114 -5.74 -3.03 -9.33
CA GLU A 114 -6.93 -2.26 -9.75
C GLU A 114 -7.94 -2.09 -8.61
N ALA A 115 -8.06 -3.06 -7.70
CA ALA A 115 -8.91 -2.99 -6.52
C ALA A 115 -8.34 -2.10 -5.40
N GLY A 116 -7.09 -1.62 -5.54
CA GLY A 116 -6.46 -0.68 -4.61
C GLY A 116 -5.61 -1.32 -3.51
N ALA A 117 -5.06 -2.51 -3.73
CA ALA A 117 -3.99 -3.03 -2.89
C ALA A 117 -2.76 -2.11 -2.95
N ASP A 118 -2.03 -2.01 -1.85
CA ASP A 118 -0.75 -1.27 -1.77
C ASP A 118 0.46 -2.21 -1.93
N ILE A 119 0.32 -3.48 -1.53
CA ILE A 119 1.34 -4.55 -1.57
C ILE A 119 0.64 -5.84 -1.99
N LEU A 120 1.34 -6.76 -2.65
CA LEU A 120 0.81 -8.10 -2.95
C LEU A 120 1.56 -9.18 -2.17
N ASP A 121 0.83 -10.02 -1.44
CA ASP A 121 1.35 -11.24 -0.83
C ASP A 121 1.39 -12.36 -1.87
N ILE A 122 2.57 -12.97 -2.05
CA ILE A 122 2.84 -13.96 -3.10
C ILE A 122 3.23 -15.27 -2.48
N ASN A 123 2.31 -16.23 -2.50
CA ASN A 123 2.54 -17.61 -2.09
C ASN A 123 2.37 -18.54 -3.30
N VAL A 124 3.35 -19.39 -3.54
CA VAL A 124 3.35 -20.38 -4.63
C VAL A 124 3.49 -21.83 -4.11
N GLY A 125 3.43 -22.02 -2.80
CA GLY A 125 3.53 -23.32 -2.14
C GLY A 125 2.31 -24.18 -2.43
N CYS A 126 2.46 -25.19 -3.30
CA CYS A 126 1.40 -26.17 -3.56
C CYS A 126 1.95 -27.60 -3.54
N PRO A 127 1.13 -28.59 -3.13
CA PRO A 127 1.53 -29.99 -3.18
C PRO A 127 1.97 -30.42 -4.59
N GLY A 128 3.14 -31.02 -4.69
CA GLY A 128 3.71 -31.48 -5.96
C GLY A 128 4.40 -30.40 -6.81
N GLY A 129 4.41 -29.14 -6.35
CA GLY A 129 5.13 -28.05 -7.00
C GLY A 129 6.55 -27.88 -6.48
N ASP A 130 7.45 -27.36 -7.33
CA ASP A 130 8.77 -26.88 -6.95
C ASP A 130 8.70 -25.38 -6.65
N GLU A 131 8.59 -25.05 -5.38
CA GLU A 131 8.42 -23.68 -4.90
C GLU A 131 9.66 -22.82 -5.21
N ALA A 132 10.87 -23.37 -5.08
CA ALA A 132 12.11 -22.64 -5.33
C ALA A 132 12.31 -22.32 -6.82
N ALA A 133 11.81 -23.16 -7.71
CA ALA A 133 11.80 -22.87 -9.13
C ALA A 133 10.65 -21.95 -9.55
N MET A 134 9.49 -22.05 -8.89
CA MET A 134 8.28 -21.29 -9.28
C MET A 134 8.28 -19.85 -8.78
N LEU A 135 8.68 -19.60 -7.53
CA LEU A 135 8.62 -18.26 -6.92
C LEU A 135 9.37 -17.20 -7.74
N PRO A 136 10.62 -17.43 -8.20
CA PRO A 136 11.31 -16.42 -9.02
C PRO A 136 10.65 -16.18 -10.39
N ARG A 137 9.95 -17.18 -10.96
CA ARG A 137 9.21 -17.02 -12.21
C ARG A 137 7.98 -16.13 -12.01
N VAL A 138 7.23 -16.38 -10.95
CA VAL A 138 6.04 -15.59 -10.59
C VAL A 138 6.43 -14.15 -10.24
N VAL A 139 7.49 -13.95 -9.43
CA VAL A 139 8.03 -12.63 -9.10
C VAL A 139 8.36 -11.82 -10.36
N LYS A 140 9.14 -12.40 -11.29
CA LYS A 140 9.47 -11.72 -12.54
C LYS A 140 8.24 -11.41 -13.39
N LYS A 141 7.29 -12.35 -13.47
CA LYS A 141 6.07 -12.16 -14.25
C LYS A 141 5.22 -11.03 -13.69
N ILE A 142 5.00 -10.99 -12.37
CA ILE A 142 4.21 -9.93 -11.73
C ILE A 142 4.91 -8.58 -11.87
N GLN A 143 6.22 -8.49 -11.57
CA GLN A 143 6.97 -7.23 -11.69
C GLN A 143 7.08 -6.71 -13.13
N SER A 144 6.75 -7.50 -14.15
CA SER A 144 6.75 -7.02 -15.54
C SER A 144 5.52 -6.18 -15.89
N ALA A 145 4.46 -6.21 -15.08
CA ALA A 145 3.20 -5.55 -15.41
C ALA A 145 2.53 -4.84 -14.20
N VAL A 146 2.83 -5.26 -12.97
CA VAL A 146 2.29 -4.69 -11.73
C VAL A 146 3.35 -3.80 -11.08
N SER A 147 2.94 -2.61 -10.65
CA SER A 147 3.83 -1.60 -10.04
C SER A 147 3.95 -1.75 -8.53
N LEU A 148 3.14 -2.59 -7.89
CA LEU A 148 3.11 -2.76 -6.43
C LEU A 148 4.31 -3.55 -5.89
N PRO A 149 4.84 -3.18 -4.71
CA PRO A 149 5.79 -4.01 -3.98
C PRO A 149 5.21 -5.38 -3.62
N LEU A 150 6.09 -6.39 -3.51
CA LEU A 150 5.68 -7.75 -3.18
C LEU A 150 6.13 -8.15 -1.78
N GLN A 151 5.30 -8.94 -1.12
CA GLN A 151 5.60 -9.72 0.07
C GLN A 151 5.73 -11.19 -0.35
N LEU A 152 6.92 -11.77 -0.20
CA LEU A 152 7.19 -13.16 -0.59
C LEU A 152 6.83 -14.09 0.59
N ASP A 153 5.78 -14.87 0.42
CA ASP A 153 5.24 -15.76 1.46
C ASP A 153 5.69 -17.21 1.22
N SER A 154 6.66 -17.64 2.03
CA SER A 154 7.18 -19.02 2.02
C SER A 154 7.83 -19.36 3.35
N SER A 155 7.72 -20.63 3.74
CA SER A 155 8.51 -21.24 4.82
C SER A 155 9.79 -21.92 4.33
N ASN A 156 9.99 -21.99 3.00
CA ASN A 156 11.15 -22.59 2.37
C ASN A 156 12.26 -21.54 2.13
N PRO A 157 13.40 -21.60 2.84
CA PRO A 157 14.49 -20.65 2.68
C PRO A 157 15.07 -20.60 1.26
N ASP A 158 15.12 -21.72 0.56
CA ASP A 158 15.65 -21.80 -0.80
C ASP A 158 14.72 -21.08 -1.79
N ALA A 159 13.40 -21.22 -1.60
CA ALA A 159 12.41 -20.48 -2.38
C ALA A 159 12.47 -18.99 -2.09
N LEU A 160 12.57 -18.58 -0.81
CA LEU A 160 12.74 -17.17 -0.43
C LEU A 160 14.00 -16.58 -1.05
N GLU A 161 15.14 -17.28 -0.94
CA GLU A 161 16.40 -16.79 -1.52
C GLU A 161 16.32 -16.67 -3.05
N ALA A 162 15.71 -17.64 -3.72
CA ALA A 162 15.52 -17.62 -5.16
C ALA A 162 14.61 -16.46 -5.61
N GLY A 163 13.51 -16.21 -4.89
CA GLY A 163 12.60 -15.11 -5.13
C GLY A 163 13.25 -13.75 -4.89
N LEU A 164 13.93 -13.58 -3.76
CA LEU A 164 14.63 -12.34 -3.39
C LEU A 164 15.75 -11.99 -4.37
N ARG A 165 16.46 -13.00 -4.89
CA ARG A 165 17.56 -12.81 -5.86
C ARG A 165 17.10 -12.14 -7.15
N VAL A 166 15.86 -12.37 -7.56
CA VAL A 166 15.31 -11.83 -8.81
C VAL A 166 14.43 -10.61 -8.60
N TYR A 167 14.06 -10.32 -7.35
CA TYR A 167 13.24 -9.17 -7.03
C TYR A 167 14.00 -7.87 -7.28
N ASN A 168 13.38 -6.97 -8.02
CA ASN A 168 13.93 -5.67 -8.31
C ASN A 168 13.29 -4.63 -7.37
N GLY A 169 14.05 -4.15 -6.38
CA GLY A 169 13.58 -3.24 -5.34
C GLY A 169 13.80 -3.78 -3.92
N LYS A 170 12.96 -3.35 -2.97
CA LYS A 170 12.97 -3.82 -1.57
C LYS A 170 11.64 -4.52 -1.27
N PRO A 171 11.60 -5.86 -1.21
CA PRO A 171 10.40 -6.63 -0.87
C PRO A 171 10.22 -6.79 0.64
N ALA A 172 9.12 -7.42 1.03
CA ALA A 172 8.96 -8.03 2.34
C ALA A 172 9.05 -9.56 2.25
N VAL A 173 9.44 -10.21 3.34
CA VAL A 173 9.44 -11.67 3.53
C VAL A 173 8.37 -12.04 4.55
N ASN A 174 7.49 -12.94 4.21
CA ASN A 174 6.50 -13.57 5.06
C ASN A 174 6.85 -15.08 5.15
N SER A 175 7.41 -15.63 6.23
CA SER A 175 7.64 -15.05 7.52
C SER A 175 8.72 -15.76 8.33
N VAL A 176 9.08 -15.18 9.46
CA VAL A 176 9.78 -15.89 10.55
C VAL A 176 8.82 -16.04 11.74
N ASN A 177 9.16 -16.89 12.69
CA ASN A 177 8.44 -17.04 13.95
C ASN A 177 9.42 -17.02 15.15
N GLY A 178 8.93 -17.25 16.36
CA GLY A 178 9.75 -17.22 17.59
C GLY A 178 10.69 -18.39 17.77
N GLU A 179 10.75 -19.35 16.85
CA GLU A 179 11.64 -20.49 16.90
C GLU A 179 13.07 -20.11 16.49
N ALA A 180 14.05 -20.40 17.34
CA ALA A 180 15.45 -20.07 17.05
C ALA A 180 15.95 -20.66 15.71
N ALA A 181 15.58 -21.89 15.39
CA ALA A 181 16.00 -22.53 14.15
C ALA A 181 15.46 -21.82 12.90
N VAL A 182 14.23 -21.28 12.94
CA VAL A 182 13.63 -20.52 11.84
C VAL A 182 14.33 -19.16 11.70
N LEU A 183 14.55 -18.47 12.82
CA LEU A 183 15.22 -17.18 12.85
C LEU A 183 16.64 -17.27 12.27
N GLU A 184 17.43 -18.25 12.71
CA GLU A 184 18.83 -18.43 12.24
C GLU A 184 18.93 -18.83 10.77
N ARG A 185 17.88 -19.40 10.19
CA ARG A 185 17.86 -19.79 8.76
C ARG A 185 17.42 -18.65 7.86
N ILE A 186 16.41 -17.85 8.26
CA ILE A 186 15.77 -16.87 7.37
C ILE A 186 16.35 -15.47 7.57
N LEU A 187 16.66 -15.01 8.79
CA LEU A 187 17.15 -13.66 9.01
C LEU A 187 18.46 -13.33 8.26
N PRO A 188 19.44 -14.23 8.11
CA PRO A 188 20.60 -13.98 7.26
C PRO A 188 20.24 -13.72 5.79
N ILE A 189 19.23 -14.42 5.25
CA ILE A 189 18.73 -14.21 3.88
C ILE A 189 18.06 -12.83 3.78
N VAL A 190 17.18 -12.50 4.71
CA VAL A 190 16.55 -11.18 4.80
C VAL A 190 17.59 -10.06 4.82
N LYS A 191 18.61 -10.21 5.68
CA LYS A 191 19.72 -9.24 5.77
C LYS A 191 20.51 -9.12 4.50
N LYS A 192 20.81 -10.25 3.86
CA LYS A 192 21.60 -10.30 2.60
C LYS A 192 20.93 -9.50 1.49
N TYR A 193 19.62 -9.58 1.37
CA TYR A 193 18.85 -8.90 0.32
C TYR A 193 18.26 -7.55 0.75
N GLY A 194 18.39 -7.18 2.03
CA GLY A 194 17.88 -5.91 2.55
C GLY A 194 16.35 -5.82 2.56
N ALA A 195 15.67 -6.96 2.65
CA ALA A 195 14.21 -7.04 2.69
C ALA A 195 13.65 -6.64 4.06
N SER A 196 12.37 -6.25 4.12
CA SER A 196 11.60 -6.25 5.36
C SER A 196 11.16 -7.67 5.70
N VAL A 197 10.80 -7.96 6.95
CA VAL A 197 10.39 -9.30 7.38
C VAL A 197 9.21 -9.26 8.35
N VAL A 198 8.25 -10.16 8.14
CA VAL A 198 7.13 -10.41 9.05
C VAL A 198 7.55 -11.43 10.11
N GLY A 199 7.33 -11.09 11.38
CA GLY A 199 7.52 -11.99 12.52
C GLY A 199 6.18 -12.43 13.09
N LEU A 200 5.89 -13.73 13.01
CA LEU A 200 4.69 -14.33 13.59
C LEU A 200 4.85 -14.53 15.10
N THR A 201 3.88 -14.10 15.88
CA THR A 201 3.90 -14.26 17.35
C THR A 201 3.50 -15.67 17.78
N MET A 202 4.22 -16.67 17.25
CA MET A 202 4.10 -18.08 17.60
C MET A 202 5.48 -18.73 17.71
N ASP A 203 5.58 -19.88 18.37
CA ASP A 203 6.80 -20.70 18.46
C ASP A 203 6.45 -22.19 18.49
N CYS A 204 7.39 -23.04 18.96
CA CYS A 204 7.21 -24.50 19.03
C CYS A 204 6.02 -24.95 19.93
N GLU A 205 5.54 -24.09 20.84
CA GLU A 205 4.33 -24.33 21.63
C GLU A 205 3.04 -23.94 20.88
N GLY A 206 3.16 -23.34 19.71
CA GLY A 206 2.05 -22.85 18.89
C GLY A 206 1.76 -21.37 19.13
N ILE A 207 0.51 -20.97 18.91
CA ILE A 207 0.05 -19.58 19.07
C ILE A 207 -0.37 -19.36 20.53
N PRO A 208 0.29 -18.44 21.28
CA PRO A 208 -0.07 -18.17 22.66
C PRO A 208 -1.50 -17.64 22.80
N GLY A 209 -2.19 -18.09 23.85
CA GLY A 209 -3.56 -17.70 24.15
C GLY A 209 -3.69 -16.27 24.71
N THR A 210 -2.61 -15.59 25.10
CA THR A 210 -2.66 -14.25 25.69
C THR A 210 -1.81 -13.25 24.92
N ALA A 211 -2.23 -11.99 24.95
CA ALA A 211 -1.52 -10.88 24.31
C ALA A 211 -0.09 -10.71 24.85
N GLU A 212 0.09 -10.84 26.15
CA GLU A 212 1.38 -10.67 26.83
C GLU A 212 2.41 -11.64 26.28
N LYS A 213 2.06 -12.93 26.17
CA LYS A 213 2.96 -13.96 25.63
C LYS A 213 3.26 -13.74 24.14
N ARG A 214 2.28 -13.26 23.35
CA ARG A 214 2.54 -12.88 21.95
C ARG A 214 3.53 -11.73 21.86
N VAL A 215 3.41 -10.73 22.73
CA VAL A 215 4.34 -9.59 22.80
C VAL A 215 5.74 -10.05 23.25
N GLU A 216 5.86 -11.02 24.14
CA GLU A 216 7.15 -11.61 24.53
C GLU A 216 7.84 -12.27 23.33
N ILE A 217 7.09 -13.01 22.50
CA ILE A 217 7.64 -13.58 21.26
C ILE A 217 8.05 -12.47 20.28
N ALA A 218 7.24 -11.40 20.14
CA ALA A 218 7.59 -10.25 19.29
C ALA A 218 8.91 -9.58 19.74
N LYS A 219 9.12 -9.43 21.07
CA LYS A 219 10.38 -8.90 21.62
C LYS A 219 11.57 -9.81 21.31
N ARG A 220 11.41 -11.12 21.45
CA ARG A 220 12.43 -12.10 21.10
C ARG A 220 12.82 -12.04 19.62
N ILE A 221 11.82 -11.95 18.72
CA ILE A 221 12.06 -11.80 17.27
C ILE A 221 12.80 -10.48 17.00
N LEU A 222 12.40 -9.37 17.62
CA LEU A 222 13.05 -8.07 17.48
C LEU A 222 14.52 -8.11 17.93
N GLU A 223 14.80 -8.74 19.05
CA GLU A 223 16.17 -8.91 19.56
C GLU A 223 17.03 -9.71 18.56
N ARG A 224 16.52 -10.83 18.05
CA ARG A 224 17.24 -11.65 17.08
C ARG A 224 17.43 -10.95 15.73
N ALA A 225 16.40 -10.26 15.21
CA ALA A 225 16.50 -9.48 13.98
C ALA A 225 17.56 -8.38 14.11
N SER A 226 17.57 -7.67 15.25
CA SER A 226 18.59 -6.65 15.57
C SER A 226 19.99 -7.22 15.65
N ALA A 227 20.17 -8.41 16.24
CA ALA A 227 21.46 -9.10 16.31
C ALA A 227 22.00 -9.49 14.91
N HIS A 228 21.11 -9.79 13.96
CA HIS A 228 21.46 -9.99 12.56
C HIS A 228 21.64 -8.67 11.78
N GLY A 229 21.50 -7.49 12.43
CA GLY A 229 21.65 -6.17 11.83
C GLY A 229 20.48 -5.78 10.91
N ILE A 230 19.30 -6.35 11.12
CA ILE A 230 18.07 -5.91 10.47
C ILE A 230 17.53 -4.72 11.26
N PRO A 231 17.30 -3.55 10.61
CA PRO A 231 16.73 -2.39 11.28
C PRO A 231 15.33 -2.71 11.81
N ARG A 232 14.96 -2.09 12.93
CA ARG A 232 13.63 -2.32 13.52
C ARG A 232 12.48 -1.87 12.61
N GLU A 233 12.74 -0.91 11.73
CA GLU A 233 11.81 -0.40 10.71
C GLU A 233 11.46 -1.47 9.67
N ASP A 234 12.33 -2.46 9.50
CA ASP A 234 12.18 -3.55 8.55
C ASP A 234 11.58 -4.81 9.20
N LEU A 235 11.26 -4.76 10.49
CA LEU A 235 10.54 -5.83 11.18
C LEU A 235 9.07 -5.43 11.36
N TRP A 236 8.17 -6.27 10.89
CA TRP A 236 6.73 -6.16 11.05
C TRP A 236 6.23 -7.33 11.87
N ILE A 237 5.27 -7.14 12.73
CA ILE A 237 4.78 -8.20 13.64
C ILE A 237 3.34 -8.59 13.29
N ASP A 238 3.14 -9.87 13.02
CA ASP A 238 1.81 -10.47 12.91
C ASP A 238 1.41 -11.09 14.27
N CYS A 239 0.40 -10.50 14.88
CA CYS A 239 -0.14 -10.97 16.16
C CYS A 239 -1.08 -12.17 16.02
N LEU A 240 -1.33 -12.64 14.80
CA LEU A 240 -2.10 -13.82 14.43
C LEU A 240 -3.58 -13.77 14.85
N ALA A 241 -4.46 -13.71 13.85
CA ALA A 241 -5.90 -13.84 14.06
C ALA A 241 -6.32 -15.30 14.05
N LEU A 242 -6.88 -15.76 15.14
CA LEU A 242 -7.52 -17.08 15.25
C LEU A 242 -9.01 -16.97 14.97
N THR A 243 -9.60 -18.05 14.46
CA THR A 243 -11.02 -18.04 14.11
C THR A 243 -11.93 -17.99 15.34
N VAL A 244 -12.85 -17.04 15.37
CA VAL A 244 -13.80 -16.90 16.49
C VAL A 244 -14.84 -18.04 16.55
N SER A 245 -15.00 -18.84 15.49
CA SER A 245 -15.85 -20.01 15.52
C SER A 245 -15.33 -21.10 16.46
N ALA A 246 -14.03 -21.10 16.75
CA ALA A 246 -13.39 -22.05 17.67
C ALA A 246 -12.98 -21.40 19.00
N GLN A 247 -12.55 -20.12 18.99
CA GLN A 247 -11.97 -19.43 20.14
C GLN A 247 -12.35 -17.95 20.12
N GLN A 248 -13.55 -17.61 20.62
CA GLN A 248 -14.07 -16.21 20.55
C GLN A 248 -13.23 -15.21 21.33
N GLU A 249 -12.69 -15.60 22.49
CA GLU A 249 -11.86 -14.76 23.34
C GLU A 249 -10.55 -14.31 22.67
N GLN A 250 -10.06 -15.07 21.69
CA GLN A 250 -8.80 -14.79 21.00
C GLN A 250 -8.86 -13.52 20.13
N ALA A 251 -10.04 -13.10 19.67
CA ALA A 251 -10.18 -11.82 18.97
C ALA A 251 -9.72 -10.64 19.83
N GLY A 252 -10.16 -10.60 21.10
CA GLY A 252 -9.74 -9.59 22.07
C GLY A 252 -8.23 -9.62 22.38
N GLU A 253 -7.66 -10.81 22.53
CA GLU A 253 -6.23 -10.97 22.79
C GLU A 253 -5.38 -10.53 21.56
N THR A 254 -5.82 -10.84 20.35
CA THR A 254 -5.17 -10.34 19.13
C THR A 254 -5.16 -8.81 19.09
N LEU A 255 -6.29 -8.16 19.33
CA LEU A 255 -6.40 -6.69 19.35
C LEU A 255 -5.52 -6.04 20.42
N LYS A 256 -5.43 -6.64 21.62
CA LYS A 256 -4.53 -6.18 22.68
C LYS A 256 -3.06 -6.31 22.26
N ALA A 257 -2.67 -7.44 21.68
CA ALA A 257 -1.31 -7.67 21.20
C ALA A 257 -0.93 -6.66 20.12
N VAL A 258 -1.78 -6.44 19.09
CA VAL A 258 -1.57 -5.42 18.05
C VAL A 258 -1.34 -4.04 18.67
N ARG A 259 -2.19 -3.64 19.63
CA ARG A 259 -2.07 -2.34 20.31
C ARG A 259 -0.76 -2.20 21.06
N THR A 260 -0.34 -3.24 21.77
CA THR A 260 0.91 -3.24 22.56
C THR A 260 2.13 -3.21 21.66
N VAL A 261 2.17 -4.04 20.60
CA VAL A 261 3.26 -4.03 19.60
C VAL A 261 3.40 -2.65 18.95
N ARG A 262 2.28 -2.04 18.54
CA ARG A 262 2.30 -0.73 17.90
C ARG A 262 2.73 0.38 18.83
N ARG A 263 2.19 0.43 20.06
CA ARG A 263 2.41 1.55 20.99
C ARG A 263 3.70 1.43 21.80
N GLU A 264 4.02 0.24 22.27
CA GLU A 264 5.17 0.04 23.17
C GLU A 264 6.43 -0.35 22.40
N LEU A 265 6.31 -1.20 21.37
CA LEU A 265 7.46 -1.56 20.56
C LEU A 265 7.66 -0.64 19.36
N GLY A 266 6.68 0.16 18.95
CA GLY A 266 6.78 1.09 17.83
C GLY A 266 7.02 0.40 16.48
N LEU A 267 6.62 -0.88 16.35
CA LEU A 267 6.79 -1.66 15.13
C LEU A 267 5.57 -1.56 14.23
N GLN A 268 5.75 -1.86 12.96
CA GLN A 268 4.62 -2.09 12.06
C GLN A 268 3.91 -3.38 12.46
N THR A 269 2.60 -3.41 12.28
CA THR A 269 1.76 -4.56 12.60
C THR A 269 1.09 -5.09 11.34
N VAL A 270 1.19 -6.40 11.15
CA VAL A 270 0.56 -7.14 10.05
C VAL A 270 -0.53 -8.02 10.64
N LEU A 271 -1.56 -8.35 9.88
CA LEU A 271 -2.54 -9.34 10.30
C LEU A 271 -3.29 -9.93 9.11
N GLY A 272 -3.34 -11.27 9.06
CA GLY A 272 -4.24 -12.00 8.18
C GLY A 272 -5.68 -11.90 8.67
N VAL A 273 -6.37 -10.81 8.34
CA VAL A 273 -7.66 -10.44 8.91
C VAL A 273 -8.76 -11.45 8.58
N SER A 274 -8.74 -12.01 7.37
CA SER A 274 -9.74 -12.96 6.89
C SER A 274 -9.85 -14.25 7.70
N ASN A 275 -8.82 -14.58 8.50
CA ASN A 275 -8.79 -15.77 9.34
C ASN A 275 -9.84 -15.74 10.46
N ILE A 276 -10.17 -14.55 10.97
CA ILE A 276 -11.10 -14.36 12.09
C ILE A 276 -12.46 -15.02 11.87
N SER A 277 -12.95 -15.02 10.65
CA SER A 277 -14.30 -15.42 10.27
C SER A 277 -14.41 -16.85 9.71
N PHE A 278 -13.34 -17.66 9.74
CA PHE A 278 -13.38 -19.02 9.22
C PHE A 278 -14.49 -19.84 9.92
N GLY A 279 -15.24 -20.62 9.13
CA GLY A 279 -16.31 -21.48 9.63
C GLY A 279 -17.63 -20.76 9.95
N LEU A 280 -17.71 -19.44 9.80
CA LEU A 280 -18.93 -18.69 10.03
C LEU A 280 -19.69 -18.41 8.73
N PRO A 281 -21.04 -18.31 8.76
CA PRO A 281 -21.82 -17.77 7.65
C PRO A 281 -21.58 -16.24 7.55
N ASN A 282 -21.84 -15.67 6.37
CA ASN A 282 -21.68 -14.24 6.10
C ASN A 282 -20.32 -13.67 6.59
N ARG A 283 -19.25 -14.36 6.24
CA ARG A 283 -17.87 -14.03 6.63
C ARG A 283 -17.48 -12.56 6.42
N PRO A 284 -17.85 -11.89 5.30
CA PRO A 284 -17.49 -10.50 5.07
C PRO A 284 -17.87 -9.57 6.21
N LEU A 285 -19.08 -9.71 6.75
CA LEU A 285 -19.56 -8.88 7.86
C LEU A 285 -18.68 -8.98 9.12
N VAL A 286 -18.28 -10.20 9.49
CA VAL A 286 -17.41 -10.42 10.67
C VAL A 286 -16.00 -9.92 10.39
N THR A 287 -15.47 -10.17 9.18
CA THR A 287 -14.13 -9.76 8.77
C THR A 287 -14.01 -8.23 8.73
N GLU A 288 -14.98 -7.52 8.16
CA GLU A 288 -15.03 -6.06 8.10
C GLU A 288 -15.04 -5.44 9.50
N ASN A 289 -15.92 -5.91 10.37
CA ASN A 289 -16.01 -5.38 11.73
C ASN A 289 -14.73 -5.65 12.54
N PHE A 290 -14.09 -6.78 12.35
CA PHE A 290 -12.81 -7.08 12.97
C PHE A 290 -11.68 -6.23 12.39
N LEU A 291 -11.65 -6.02 11.07
CA LEU A 291 -10.70 -5.12 10.41
C LEU A 291 -10.75 -3.71 11.01
N ILE A 292 -11.94 -3.12 11.15
CA ILE A 292 -12.11 -1.79 11.73
C ILE A 292 -11.56 -1.74 13.16
N GLN A 293 -11.85 -2.75 13.98
CA GLN A 293 -11.33 -2.84 15.35
C GLN A 293 -9.80 -3.01 15.38
N ALA A 294 -9.24 -3.80 14.47
CA ALA A 294 -7.81 -4.02 14.36
C ALA A 294 -7.08 -2.73 13.92
N LEU A 295 -7.62 -2.00 12.95
CA LEU A 295 -7.10 -0.69 12.53
C LEU A 295 -7.12 0.31 13.71
N ALA A 296 -8.22 0.38 14.46
CA ALA A 296 -8.32 1.21 15.66
C ALA A 296 -7.38 0.75 16.80
N ALA A 297 -7.01 -0.52 16.84
CA ALA A 297 -6.00 -1.04 17.76
C ALA A 297 -4.56 -0.69 17.31
N GLY A 298 -4.34 -0.29 16.06
CA GLY A 298 -3.04 0.10 15.52
C GLY A 298 -2.50 -0.85 14.45
N LEU A 299 -3.36 -1.64 13.81
CA LEU A 299 -2.98 -2.42 12.63
C LEU A 299 -2.61 -1.48 11.48
N THR A 300 -1.44 -1.67 10.89
CA THR A 300 -0.92 -0.84 9.79
C THR A 300 -0.92 -1.56 8.46
N LEU A 301 -0.79 -2.88 8.46
CA LEU A 301 -0.65 -3.72 7.28
C LEU A 301 -1.68 -4.86 7.29
N PRO A 302 -2.98 -4.58 7.04
CA PRO A 302 -3.99 -5.63 6.93
C PRO A 302 -3.77 -6.47 5.67
N ILE A 303 -3.70 -7.80 5.83
CA ILE A 303 -3.73 -8.77 4.73
C ILE A 303 -5.21 -9.13 4.53
N VAL A 304 -5.77 -8.70 3.41
CA VAL A 304 -7.20 -8.87 3.05
C VAL A 304 -7.36 -9.12 1.56
N ASN A 305 -8.56 -9.52 1.16
CA ASN A 305 -8.93 -9.58 -0.25
C ASN A 305 -9.38 -8.18 -0.73
N PRO A 306 -8.59 -7.43 -1.52
CA PRO A 306 -8.96 -6.09 -1.95
C PRO A 306 -10.14 -6.09 -2.94
N ASN A 307 -10.44 -7.23 -3.59
CA ASN A 307 -11.62 -7.36 -4.45
C ASN A 307 -12.95 -7.42 -3.65
N GLN A 308 -12.89 -7.54 -2.32
CA GLN A 308 -14.05 -7.36 -1.45
C GLN A 308 -14.19 -5.87 -1.13
N ARG A 309 -15.17 -5.25 -1.77
CA ARG A 309 -15.39 -3.82 -1.68
C ARG A 309 -15.55 -3.34 -0.24
N GLU A 310 -16.23 -4.11 0.61
CA GLU A 310 -16.47 -3.80 2.01
C GLU A 310 -15.15 -3.60 2.78
N MET A 311 -14.12 -4.41 2.50
CA MET A 311 -12.81 -4.29 3.13
C MET A 311 -12.14 -2.97 2.76
N MET A 312 -12.13 -2.63 1.47
CA MET A 312 -11.50 -1.41 0.98
C MET A 312 -12.28 -0.15 1.38
N ASP A 313 -13.60 -0.24 1.47
CA ASP A 313 -14.45 0.85 1.94
C ASP A 313 -14.23 1.11 3.45
N ALA A 314 -14.07 0.05 4.26
CA ALA A 314 -13.71 0.16 5.67
C ALA A 314 -12.34 0.83 5.87
N VAL A 315 -11.34 0.46 5.06
CA VAL A 315 -10.00 1.10 5.09
C VAL A 315 -10.09 2.57 4.70
N ALA A 316 -10.82 2.90 3.63
CA ALA A 316 -10.99 4.29 3.19
C ALA A 316 -11.67 5.15 4.28
N ALA A 317 -12.74 4.64 4.90
CA ALA A 317 -13.42 5.31 6.00
C ALA A 317 -12.50 5.49 7.22
N PHE A 318 -11.67 4.47 7.55
CA PHE A 318 -10.71 4.57 8.64
C PHE A 318 -9.65 5.65 8.36
N ARG A 319 -9.08 5.73 7.15
CA ARG A 319 -8.09 6.76 6.77
C ARG A 319 -8.63 8.18 6.95
N VAL A 320 -9.91 8.40 6.64
CA VAL A 320 -10.59 9.68 6.93
C VAL A 320 -10.68 9.96 8.43
N LEU A 321 -11.16 8.97 9.20
CA LEU A 321 -11.39 9.12 10.64
C LEU A 321 -10.08 9.25 11.44
N SER A 322 -8.98 8.67 10.95
CA SER A 322 -7.65 8.76 11.55
C SER A 322 -6.86 10.01 11.13
N GLY A 323 -7.37 10.77 10.14
CA GLY A 323 -6.67 11.93 9.59
C GLY A 323 -5.54 11.59 8.62
N GLU A 324 -5.46 10.34 8.16
CA GLU A 324 -4.49 9.92 7.12
C GLU A 324 -4.86 10.44 5.73
N ASP A 325 -6.17 10.57 5.45
CA ASP A 325 -6.70 11.14 4.22
C ASP A 325 -6.98 12.64 4.44
N GLU A 326 -5.99 13.48 4.13
CA GLU A 326 -6.09 14.93 4.29
C GLU A 326 -7.21 15.51 3.40
N HIS A 327 -8.13 16.24 4.03
CA HIS A 327 -9.30 16.85 3.38
C HIS A 327 -10.26 15.82 2.74
N CYS A 328 -10.21 14.56 3.16
CA CYS A 328 -11.04 13.46 2.65
C CYS A 328 -10.95 13.29 1.12
N ARG A 329 -9.79 13.59 0.53
CA ARG A 329 -9.60 13.63 -0.93
C ARG A 329 -9.80 12.26 -1.56
N ASP A 330 -9.08 11.25 -1.06
CA ASP A 330 -9.11 9.89 -1.60
C ASP A 330 -10.49 9.25 -1.39
N TYR A 331 -11.11 9.55 -0.25
CA TYR A 331 -12.46 9.11 0.07
C TYR A 331 -13.50 9.71 -0.89
N ILE A 332 -13.44 11.03 -1.11
CA ILE A 332 -14.33 11.73 -2.03
C ILE A 332 -14.15 11.20 -3.45
N GLU A 333 -12.91 11.04 -3.93
CA GLU A 333 -12.62 10.49 -5.25
C GLU A 333 -13.21 9.09 -5.42
N ARG A 334 -13.02 8.22 -4.41
CA ARG A 334 -13.55 6.86 -4.42
C ARG A 334 -15.07 6.78 -4.48
N PHE A 335 -15.76 7.63 -3.74
CA PHE A 335 -17.21 7.51 -3.55
C PHE A 335 -18.04 8.49 -4.36
N SER A 336 -17.48 9.58 -4.86
CA SER A 336 -18.21 10.57 -5.67
C SER A 336 -18.58 10.05 -7.06
N ALA A 337 -17.85 9.10 -7.61
CA ALA A 337 -18.16 8.45 -8.89
C ALA A 337 -19.26 7.37 -8.77
N LEU A 338 -19.68 7.00 -7.55
CA LEU A 338 -20.77 6.06 -7.33
C LEU A 338 -22.12 6.78 -7.48
N PRO A 339 -23.06 6.25 -8.29
CA PRO A 339 -24.45 6.71 -8.19
C PRO A 339 -24.88 6.56 -6.75
N ALA A 340 -25.36 7.63 -6.14
CA ALA A 340 -25.77 7.68 -4.74
C ALA A 340 -26.57 6.40 -4.42
N SER A 341 -26.02 5.54 -3.55
CA SER A 341 -26.65 4.31 -3.13
C SER A 341 -27.97 4.68 -2.48
N ARG A 342 -29.06 4.15 -3.02
CA ARG A 342 -30.44 4.32 -2.55
C ARG A 342 -30.63 3.75 -1.15
N THR A 343 -30.19 4.47 -0.12
CA THR A 343 -30.55 4.22 1.28
C THR A 343 -30.72 5.52 2.07
N ALA A 344 -31.10 6.63 1.38
CA ALA A 344 -31.93 7.61 2.03
C ALA A 344 -33.39 7.15 1.87
N PRO A 345 -34.27 7.30 2.89
CA PRO A 345 -35.70 7.16 2.67
C PRO A 345 -36.07 8.00 1.47
N ALA A 346 -36.89 7.47 0.57
CA ALA A 346 -37.34 8.18 -0.59
C ALA A 346 -37.86 9.56 -0.15
N GLN A 347 -37.04 10.58 -0.24
CA GLN A 347 -37.49 11.93 -0.22
C GLN A 347 -38.15 12.13 -1.58
N ASP A 348 -39.35 12.67 -1.57
CA ASP A 348 -40.03 13.12 -2.76
C ASP A 348 -39.02 13.84 -3.68
N GLY A 349 -39.17 13.64 -5.00
CA GLY A 349 -38.25 14.23 -5.97
C GLY A 349 -38.10 15.74 -5.74
N PRO A 350 -37.09 16.39 -6.34
CA PRO A 350 -36.84 17.80 -6.10
C PRO A 350 -38.12 18.61 -6.38
N ALA A 351 -38.50 19.42 -5.43
CA ALA A 351 -39.72 20.20 -5.52
C ALA A 351 -39.59 21.38 -6.53
N THR A 352 -38.33 21.80 -6.80
CA THR A 352 -38.02 22.94 -7.68
C THR A 352 -36.86 22.63 -8.62
N LEU A 353 -36.78 23.41 -9.71
CA LEU A 353 -35.66 23.32 -10.67
C LEU A 353 -34.33 23.67 -10.00
N GLU A 354 -34.31 24.67 -9.15
CA GLU A 354 -33.12 25.11 -8.41
C GLU A 354 -32.61 24.00 -7.51
N GLU A 355 -33.50 23.30 -6.81
CA GLU A 355 -33.12 22.15 -5.97
C GLU A 355 -32.56 21.02 -6.80
N ALA A 356 -33.12 20.73 -7.98
CA ALA A 356 -32.63 19.72 -8.90
C ALA A 356 -31.20 20.06 -9.39
N VAL A 357 -30.93 21.32 -9.71
CA VAL A 357 -29.59 21.80 -10.12
C VAL A 357 -28.60 21.73 -8.95
N ILE A 358 -28.94 22.25 -7.79
CA ILE A 358 -28.06 22.23 -6.59
C ILE A 358 -27.66 20.79 -6.23
N ARG A 359 -28.59 19.84 -6.38
CA ARG A 359 -28.37 18.41 -6.11
C ARG A 359 -27.73 17.64 -7.28
N GLY A 360 -27.50 18.28 -8.42
CA GLY A 360 -26.90 17.66 -9.61
C GLY A 360 -27.78 16.59 -10.26
N LEU A 361 -29.13 16.71 -10.14
CA LEU A 361 -30.11 15.73 -10.63
C LEU A 361 -30.50 16.01 -12.09
N LYS A 362 -29.61 15.69 -13.02
CA LYS A 362 -29.72 16.01 -14.44
C LYS A 362 -31.06 15.67 -15.09
N THR A 363 -31.62 14.50 -14.78
CA THR A 363 -32.90 14.05 -15.37
C THR A 363 -34.08 14.89 -14.86
N ASP A 364 -34.10 15.18 -13.57
CA ASP A 364 -35.13 16.01 -12.95
C ASP A 364 -35.00 17.47 -13.33
N ALA A 365 -33.77 18.00 -13.37
CA ALA A 365 -33.50 19.36 -13.83
C ALA A 365 -33.98 19.57 -15.27
N ALA A 366 -33.67 18.63 -16.17
CA ALA A 366 -34.13 18.69 -17.57
C ALA A 366 -35.68 18.62 -17.70
N ARG A 367 -36.35 17.83 -16.86
CA ARG A 367 -37.81 17.74 -16.82
C ARG A 367 -38.43 19.03 -16.31
N LEU A 368 -37.96 19.53 -15.15
CA LEU A 368 -38.47 20.76 -14.54
C LEU A 368 -38.18 22.01 -15.34
N ALA A 369 -37.04 22.06 -16.05
CA ALA A 369 -36.73 23.11 -16.98
C ALA A 369 -37.69 23.15 -18.17
N LYS A 370 -38.07 21.98 -18.73
CA LYS A 370 -39.10 21.92 -19.80
C LYS A 370 -40.47 22.38 -19.32
N GLU A 371 -40.87 21.98 -18.12
CA GLU A 371 -42.12 22.41 -17.52
C GLU A 371 -42.15 23.93 -17.27
N ALA A 372 -41.03 24.50 -16.81
CA ALA A 372 -40.91 25.95 -16.59
C ALA A 372 -40.96 26.79 -17.90
N LEU A 373 -40.37 26.25 -18.99
CA LEU A 373 -40.37 26.87 -20.31
C LEU A 373 -41.76 26.97 -20.96
N GLU A 374 -42.79 26.28 -20.46
CA GLU A 374 -44.16 26.45 -20.90
C GLU A 374 -44.77 27.78 -20.43
N GLY A 375 -44.22 28.39 -19.38
CA GLY A 375 -44.70 29.64 -18.80
C GLY A 375 -43.68 30.78 -18.67
N GLU A 376 -42.40 30.51 -18.86
CA GLU A 376 -41.31 31.45 -18.72
C GLU A 376 -40.47 31.54 -20.01
N ASP A 377 -39.93 32.73 -20.28
CA ASP A 377 -38.92 32.92 -21.33
C ASP A 377 -37.59 32.26 -20.91
N GLY A 378 -36.93 31.60 -21.89
CA GLY A 378 -35.71 30.82 -21.62
C GLY A 378 -34.54 31.65 -21.05
N LEU A 379 -34.42 32.93 -21.42
CA LEU A 379 -33.41 33.83 -20.84
C LEU A 379 -33.72 34.15 -19.39
N SER A 380 -34.98 34.46 -19.08
CA SER A 380 -35.47 34.70 -17.72
C SER A 380 -35.29 33.51 -16.80
N LEU A 381 -35.49 32.28 -17.33
CA LEU A 381 -35.24 31.04 -16.61
C LEU A 381 -33.74 30.87 -16.23
N VAL A 382 -32.85 31.15 -17.18
CA VAL A 382 -31.39 31.03 -16.95
C VAL A 382 -30.94 32.11 -15.95
N GLU A 383 -31.24 33.35 -16.16
CA GLU A 383 -30.77 34.45 -15.32
C GLU A 383 -31.45 34.49 -13.95
N GLY A 384 -32.73 34.12 -13.87
CA GLY A 384 -33.51 34.22 -12.63
C GLY A 384 -33.45 32.98 -11.74
N ARG A 385 -33.13 31.81 -12.29
CA ARG A 385 -33.23 30.54 -11.56
C ARG A 385 -31.94 29.71 -11.63
N LEU A 386 -31.36 29.48 -12.82
CA LEU A 386 -30.22 28.56 -12.95
C LEU A 386 -28.91 29.22 -12.47
N ILE A 387 -28.64 30.48 -12.83
CA ILE A 387 -27.45 31.20 -12.37
C ILE A 387 -27.43 31.33 -10.84
N PRO A 388 -28.51 31.79 -10.17
CA PRO A 388 -28.52 31.85 -8.70
C PRO A 388 -28.34 30.51 -8.00
N ALA A 389 -28.88 29.43 -8.57
CA ALA A 389 -28.68 28.08 -8.06
C ALA A 389 -27.20 27.65 -8.14
N LEU A 390 -26.54 27.89 -9.28
CA LEU A 390 -25.11 27.61 -9.49
C LEU A 390 -24.21 28.51 -8.63
N ASP A 391 -24.55 29.78 -8.48
CA ASP A 391 -23.82 30.72 -7.60
C ASP A 391 -23.86 30.23 -6.14
N SER A 392 -25.00 29.73 -5.67
CA SER A 392 -25.14 29.14 -4.32
C SER A 392 -24.21 27.92 -4.13
N VAL A 393 -24.07 27.06 -5.17
CA VAL A 393 -23.17 25.93 -5.15
C VAL A 393 -21.71 26.40 -5.20
N GLY A 394 -21.39 27.41 -6.00
CA GLY A 394 -20.07 28.03 -6.09
C GLY A 394 -19.61 28.64 -4.76
N GLU A 395 -20.49 29.41 -4.11
CA GLU A 395 -20.21 29.94 -2.77
C GLU A 395 -20.04 28.84 -1.72
N GLY A 396 -20.80 27.73 -1.83
CA GLY A 396 -20.63 26.56 -0.98
C GLY A 396 -19.27 25.92 -1.19
N TYR A 397 -18.79 25.87 -2.43
CA TYR A 397 -17.46 25.37 -2.76
C TYR A 397 -16.34 26.27 -2.20
N GLU A 398 -16.44 27.59 -2.34
CA GLU A 398 -15.48 28.53 -1.77
C GLU A 398 -15.43 28.48 -0.23
N ARG A 399 -16.56 28.22 0.41
CA ARG A 399 -16.67 28.01 1.86
C ARG A 399 -16.26 26.61 2.33
N GLY A 400 -15.95 25.69 1.41
CA GLY A 400 -15.58 24.31 1.72
C GLY A 400 -16.74 23.43 2.21
N THR A 401 -17.99 23.85 1.99
CA THR A 401 -19.21 23.09 2.34
C THR A 401 -19.76 22.27 1.18
N VAL A 402 -19.34 22.59 -0.04
CA VAL A 402 -19.62 21.82 -1.27
C VAL A 402 -18.28 21.40 -1.86
N PHE A 403 -18.18 20.16 -2.30
CA PHE A 403 -16.95 19.62 -2.89
C PHE A 403 -16.96 19.69 -4.41
N LEU A 404 -15.79 19.66 -5.03
CA LEU A 404 -15.64 19.78 -6.49
C LEU A 404 -16.56 18.82 -7.28
N PRO A 405 -16.77 17.54 -6.90
CA PRO A 405 -17.71 16.67 -7.60
C PRO A 405 -19.15 17.16 -7.57
N GLN A 406 -19.59 17.74 -6.46
CA GLN A 406 -20.94 18.30 -6.33
C GLN A 406 -21.10 19.55 -7.19
N LEU A 407 -20.08 20.41 -7.21
CA LEU A 407 -20.03 21.58 -8.10
C LEU A 407 -20.11 21.16 -9.57
N LEU A 408 -19.34 20.14 -9.98
CA LEU A 408 -19.36 19.63 -11.35
C LEU A 408 -20.71 18.98 -11.69
N SER A 409 -21.30 18.22 -10.77
CA SER A 409 -22.62 17.61 -10.98
C SER A 409 -23.71 18.68 -11.13
N ALA A 410 -23.69 19.73 -10.32
CA ALA A 410 -24.62 20.86 -10.43
C ALA A 410 -24.46 21.63 -11.77
N ALA A 411 -23.22 21.83 -12.22
CA ALA A 411 -22.95 22.45 -13.51
C ALA A 411 -23.35 21.62 -14.74
N GLN A 412 -23.52 20.30 -14.58
CA GLN A 412 -23.94 19.38 -15.61
C GLN A 412 -25.47 19.10 -15.60
N ALA A 413 -26.15 19.49 -14.56
CA ALA A 413 -27.57 19.31 -14.41
C ALA A 413 -28.38 20.32 -15.24
#